data_251327fb789abb3484624ed284457945
#
_entry.id   251327fb789abb3484624ed284457945
#
_cell.length_a   1.000
_cell.length_b   1.000
_cell.length_c   1.000
_cell.angle_alpha   90.00
_cell.angle_beta   90.00
_cell.angle_gamma   90.00
#
_symmetry.space_group_name_H-M   'P 1'
#
loop_
_entity.id
_entity.type
_entity.pdbx_description
1 polymer ?
#
loop_
_entity_poly.entity_id
_entity_poly.type
_entity_poly.pdbx_seq_one_letter_code
_entity_poly.pdbx_strand_id
1 'polypeptide(L)'
;MDVVTKLREGELRPLRLQAGDGLHASAFKSLYERGEGQELVRQEYTRRYPFELLQNANDAARDAGTRGRAHFLLTESALIVADNGFGFGDEQVDAICSLGRSSKGPGEAIGHKGLGFKSVGEITDHPQITSAWASFQFSSIRVREEVSTILGPLPDGQKLPVYAFPFPVEQSDFGPDRRAGRGVACQRLHHGDSSAVQRGCQA
;
A
#
# COMPACT_ATOMS: atom_id res chain seq x y z
N MET A 1 -13.73 -6.22 13.09
CA MET A 1 -12.56 -6.51 12.23
C MET A 1 -12.32 -5.27 11.41
N ASP A 2 -11.14 -4.69 11.51
CA ASP A 2 -10.78 -3.49 10.76
C ASP A 2 -10.65 -3.78 9.26
N VAL A 3 -10.68 -2.72 8.43
CA VAL A 3 -10.68 -2.84 6.97
C VAL A 3 -9.42 -3.56 6.45
N VAL A 4 -8.27 -3.32 7.06
CA VAL A 4 -6.98 -3.91 6.67
C VAL A 4 -7.04 -5.44 6.80
N THR A 5 -7.46 -5.92 7.98
CA THR A 5 -7.63 -7.35 8.26
C THR A 5 -8.70 -7.96 7.35
N LYS A 6 -9.84 -7.26 7.13
CA LYS A 6 -10.91 -7.73 6.25
C LYS A 6 -10.45 -7.93 4.81
N LEU A 7 -9.71 -6.97 4.26
CA LEU A 7 -9.21 -7.06 2.89
C LEU A 7 -8.19 -8.19 2.75
N ARG A 8 -7.22 -8.29 3.67
CA ARG A 8 -6.24 -9.37 3.67
C ARG A 8 -6.89 -10.75 3.78
N GLU A 9 -7.82 -10.95 4.70
CA GLU A 9 -8.55 -12.22 4.83
C GLU A 9 -9.40 -12.51 3.59
N GLY A 10 -9.94 -11.49 2.94
CA GLY A 10 -10.63 -11.62 1.65
C GLY A 10 -9.76 -12.22 0.56
N GLU A 11 -8.46 -11.96 0.57
CA GLU A 11 -7.48 -12.55 -0.35
C GLU A 11 -7.01 -13.95 0.09
N LEU A 12 -6.76 -14.14 1.39
CA LEU A 12 -6.21 -15.40 1.91
C LEU A 12 -7.26 -16.54 1.96
N ARG A 13 -8.51 -16.22 2.24
CA ARG A 13 -9.58 -17.22 2.35
C ARG A 13 -9.78 -18.03 1.07
N PRO A 14 -9.91 -17.42 -0.13
CA PRO A 14 -9.99 -18.17 -1.38
C PRO A 14 -8.78 -19.08 -1.61
N LEU A 15 -7.57 -18.62 -1.26
CA LEU A 15 -6.35 -19.42 -1.40
C LEU A 15 -6.38 -20.66 -0.50
N ARG A 16 -6.81 -20.50 0.76
CA ARG A 16 -6.96 -21.64 1.68
C ARG A 16 -7.98 -22.64 1.19
N LEU A 17 -9.11 -22.20 0.63
CA LEU A 17 -10.12 -23.08 0.05
C LEU A 17 -9.57 -23.85 -1.15
N GLN A 18 -8.93 -23.15 -2.08
CA GLN A 18 -8.32 -23.79 -3.26
C GLN A 18 -7.21 -24.77 -2.88
N ALA A 19 -6.41 -24.46 -1.87
CA ALA A 19 -5.39 -25.37 -1.34
C ALA A 19 -6.03 -26.64 -0.74
N GLY A 20 -7.10 -26.46 0.06
CA GLY A 20 -7.85 -27.58 0.64
C GLY A 20 -8.48 -28.50 -0.41
N ASP A 21 -8.90 -27.94 -1.54
CA ASP A 21 -9.47 -28.68 -2.67
C ASP A 21 -8.39 -29.26 -3.63
N GLY A 22 -7.10 -29.08 -3.32
CA GLY A 22 -6.00 -29.54 -4.17
C GLY A 22 -5.75 -28.69 -5.42
N LEU A 23 -6.34 -27.50 -5.51
CA LEU A 23 -6.26 -26.60 -6.68
C LEU A 23 -5.07 -25.64 -6.63
N HIS A 24 -3.92 -26.09 -6.10
CA HIS A 24 -2.72 -25.24 -5.93
C HIS A 24 -2.26 -24.59 -7.25
N ALA A 25 -2.24 -25.33 -8.36
CA ALA A 25 -1.80 -24.80 -9.65
C ALA A 25 -2.70 -23.65 -10.14
N SER A 26 -4.02 -23.75 -9.93
CA SER A 26 -4.97 -22.69 -10.28
C SER A 26 -4.79 -21.45 -9.40
N ALA A 27 -4.58 -21.67 -8.09
CA ALA A 27 -4.32 -20.59 -7.14
C ALA A 27 -3.02 -19.83 -7.49
N PHE A 28 -1.93 -20.55 -7.78
CA PHE A 28 -0.67 -19.97 -8.24
C PHE A 28 -0.85 -19.15 -9.52
N LYS A 29 -1.50 -19.73 -10.52
CA LYS A 29 -1.72 -19.04 -11.80
C LYS A 29 -2.44 -17.71 -11.59
N SER A 30 -3.53 -17.70 -10.84
CA SER A 30 -4.30 -16.49 -10.56
C SER A 30 -3.46 -15.44 -9.81
N LEU A 31 -2.66 -15.84 -8.81
CA LEU A 31 -1.78 -14.94 -8.09
C LEU A 31 -0.72 -14.31 -8.99
N TYR A 32 -0.08 -15.11 -9.84
CA TYR A 32 0.97 -14.62 -10.72
C TYR A 32 0.43 -13.68 -11.79
N GLU A 33 -0.70 -14.02 -12.42
CA GLU A 33 -1.35 -13.13 -13.39
C GLU A 33 -1.68 -11.75 -12.77
N ARG A 34 -2.15 -11.74 -11.52
CA ARG A 34 -2.41 -10.49 -10.79
C ARG A 34 -1.12 -9.77 -10.40
N GLY A 35 -0.08 -10.49 -10.04
CA GLY A 35 1.25 -9.93 -9.73
C GLY A 35 1.89 -9.28 -10.95
N GLU A 36 1.86 -9.95 -12.09
CA GLU A 36 2.32 -9.38 -13.37
C GLU A 36 1.51 -8.14 -13.77
N GLY A 37 0.19 -8.17 -13.57
CA GLY A 37 -0.66 -7.00 -13.79
C GLY A 37 -0.25 -5.80 -12.92
N GLN A 38 0.09 -6.02 -11.65
CA GLN A 38 0.62 -4.95 -10.79
C GLN A 38 1.98 -4.43 -11.26
N GLU A 39 2.85 -5.31 -11.72
CA GLU A 39 4.16 -4.92 -12.26
C GLU A 39 4.04 -4.07 -13.53
N LEU A 40 3.13 -4.42 -14.44
CA LEU A 40 2.85 -3.62 -15.63
C LEU A 40 2.39 -2.20 -15.25
N VAL A 41 1.45 -2.08 -14.32
CA VAL A 41 1.02 -0.78 -13.80
C VAL A 41 2.20 -0.01 -13.21
N ARG A 42 3.04 -0.65 -12.40
CA ARG A 42 4.23 -0.02 -11.83
C ARG A 42 5.15 0.56 -12.92
N GLN A 43 5.37 -0.18 -14.00
CA GLN A 43 6.22 0.25 -15.12
C GLN A 43 5.63 1.43 -15.89
N GLU A 44 4.32 1.46 -16.11
CA GLU A 44 3.64 2.59 -16.76
C GLU A 44 3.75 3.90 -15.96
N TYR A 45 3.81 3.80 -14.63
CA TYR A 45 3.90 4.94 -13.73
C TYR A 45 5.34 5.23 -13.25
N THR A 46 6.36 4.65 -13.88
CA THR A 46 7.77 4.87 -13.54
C THR A 46 8.12 6.36 -13.50
N ARG A 47 8.82 6.79 -12.46
CA ARG A 47 9.22 8.17 -12.16
C ARG A 47 8.07 9.15 -11.90
N ARG A 48 6.84 8.68 -11.78
CA ARG A 48 5.67 9.53 -11.54
C ARG A 48 5.25 9.60 -10.07
N TYR A 49 5.80 8.74 -9.20
CA TYR A 49 5.39 8.67 -7.79
C TYR A 49 5.35 10.03 -7.06
N PRO A 50 6.25 11.01 -7.28
CA PRO A 50 6.16 12.28 -6.56
C PRO A 50 4.90 13.08 -6.96
N PHE A 51 4.54 13.03 -8.25
CA PHE A 51 3.34 13.69 -8.76
C PHE A 51 2.07 12.99 -8.28
N GLU A 52 2.07 11.66 -8.29
CA GLU A 52 0.94 10.86 -7.81
C GLU A 52 0.70 11.08 -6.30
N LEU A 53 1.78 11.14 -5.49
CA LEU A 53 1.69 11.44 -4.06
C LEU A 53 1.18 12.87 -3.81
N LEU A 54 1.65 13.85 -4.60
CA LEU A 54 1.17 15.23 -4.50
C LEU A 54 -0.29 15.35 -4.93
N GLN A 55 -0.71 14.63 -5.98
CA GLN A 55 -2.09 14.59 -6.43
C GLN A 55 -2.99 13.96 -5.37
N ASN A 56 -2.58 12.86 -4.75
CA ASN A 56 -3.31 12.24 -3.65
C ASN A 56 -3.48 13.20 -2.47
N ALA A 57 -2.42 13.93 -2.08
CA ALA A 57 -2.49 14.96 -1.04
C ALA A 57 -3.46 16.09 -1.40
N ASN A 58 -3.48 16.55 -2.66
CA ASN A 58 -4.41 17.57 -3.13
C ASN A 58 -5.86 17.08 -3.11
N ASP A 59 -6.10 15.84 -3.57
CA ASP A 59 -7.43 15.25 -3.56
C ASP A 59 -7.94 15.04 -2.14
N ALA A 60 -7.08 14.56 -1.23
CA ALA A 60 -7.41 14.39 0.18
C ALA A 60 -7.74 15.74 0.87
N ALA A 61 -7.03 16.81 0.51
CA ALA A 61 -7.33 18.16 1.03
C ALA A 61 -8.65 18.69 0.50
N ARG A 62 -8.97 18.46 -0.77
CA ARG A 62 -10.26 18.83 -1.37
C ARG A 62 -11.40 18.06 -0.68
N ASP A 63 -11.25 16.78 -0.47
CA ASP A 63 -12.24 15.94 0.21
C ASP A 63 -12.45 16.39 1.68
N ALA A 64 -11.40 16.90 2.32
CA ALA A 64 -11.46 17.51 3.66
C ALA A 64 -12.00 18.95 3.68
N GLY A 65 -12.23 19.58 2.53
CA GLY A 65 -12.65 20.98 2.43
C GLY A 65 -11.61 21.98 2.98
N THR A 66 -10.31 21.62 2.93
CA THR A 66 -9.23 22.43 3.52
C THR A 66 -8.26 22.92 2.45
N ARG A 67 -7.48 23.96 2.81
CA ARG A 67 -6.31 24.31 1.99
C ARG A 67 -5.23 23.24 2.18
N GLY A 68 -4.91 22.53 1.09
CA GLY A 68 -3.91 21.47 1.07
C GLY A 68 -2.51 21.95 1.47
N ARG A 69 -1.84 21.12 2.27
CA ARG A 69 -0.42 21.21 2.58
C ARG A 69 0.16 19.83 2.42
N ALA A 70 1.30 19.72 1.74
CA ALA A 70 2.05 18.48 1.62
C ALA A 70 3.52 18.76 1.95
N HIS A 71 4.12 17.86 2.73
CA HIS A 71 5.52 17.90 3.10
C HIS A 71 6.21 16.66 2.56
N PHE A 72 7.33 16.86 1.87
CA PHE A 72 8.20 15.80 1.37
C PHE A 72 9.53 15.90 2.12
N LEU A 73 9.87 14.87 2.87
CA LEU A 73 11.13 14.78 3.60
C LEU A 73 11.89 13.55 3.14
N LEU A 74 13.03 13.79 2.52
CA LEU A 74 13.96 12.74 2.14
C LEU A 74 15.02 12.60 3.25
N THR A 75 15.12 11.39 3.79
CA THR A 75 16.16 10.99 4.74
C THR A 75 17.14 10.02 4.07
N GLU A 76 18.18 9.58 4.78
CA GLU A 76 19.11 8.57 4.27
C GLU A 76 18.45 7.23 3.92
N SER A 77 17.35 6.88 4.60
CA SER A 77 16.70 5.57 4.49
C SER A 77 15.23 5.61 4.06
N ALA A 78 14.62 6.79 3.96
CA ALA A 78 13.20 6.89 3.66
C ALA A 78 12.83 8.20 2.96
N LEU A 79 11.79 8.14 2.12
CA LEU A 79 11.01 9.30 1.74
C LEU A 79 9.75 9.32 2.60
N ILE A 80 9.53 10.43 3.33
CA ILE A 80 8.33 10.65 4.12
C ILE A 80 7.49 11.71 3.42
N VAL A 81 6.23 11.38 3.16
CA VAL A 81 5.28 12.32 2.57
C VAL A 81 4.10 12.45 3.53
N ALA A 82 3.86 13.68 3.99
CA ALA A 82 2.79 13.98 4.93
C ALA A 82 1.86 15.05 4.35
N ASP A 83 0.57 14.91 4.55
CA ASP A 83 -0.44 15.88 4.15
C ASP A 83 -1.47 16.12 5.26
N ASN A 84 -2.24 17.21 5.11
CA ASN A 84 -3.30 17.59 6.04
C ASN A 84 -4.70 17.28 5.50
N GLY A 85 -4.82 16.34 4.58
CA GLY A 85 -6.09 15.93 3.99
C GLY A 85 -6.94 15.05 4.90
N PHE A 86 -7.99 14.47 4.34
CA PHE A 86 -8.92 13.59 5.06
C PHE A 86 -8.24 12.33 5.61
N GLY A 87 -7.16 11.85 4.96
CA GLY A 87 -6.49 10.62 5.29
C GLY A 87 -7.11 9.38 4.62
N PHE A 88 -6.82 8.19 5.15
CA PHE A 88 -7.24 6.91 4.56
C PHE A 88 -8.35 6.28 5.42
N GLY A 89 -9.59 6.39 4.96
CA GLY A 89 -10.71 5.58 5.47
C GLY A 89 -10.86 4.27 4.69
N ASP A 90 -11.91 3.51 4.98
CA ASP A 90 -12.14 2.19 4.40
C ASP A 90 -12.15 2.19 2.87
N GLU A 91 -12.80 3.18 2.25
CA GLU A 91 -12.88 3.31 0.78
C GLU A 91 -11.52 3.57 0.14
N GLN A 92 -10.69 4.41 0.76
CA GLN A 92 -9.37 4.74 0.26
C GLN A 92 -8.42 3.54 0.39
N VAL A 93 -8.51 2.78 1.49
CA VAL A 93 -7.74 1.54 1.68
C VAL A 93 -8.15 0.51 0.63
N ASP A 94 -9.46 0.28 0.42
CA ASP A 94 -9.95 -0.63 -0.61
C ASP A 94 -9.48 -0.21 -2.01
N ALA A 95 -9.54 1.08 -2.34
CA ALA A 95 -9.09 1.60 -3.64
C ALA A 95 -7.59 1.35 -3.90
N ILE A 96 -6.73 1.49 -2.87
CA ILE A 96 -5.29 1.17 -3.00
C ILE A 96 -5.07 -0.33 -3.18
N CYS A 97 -5.81 -1.16 -2.45
CA CYS A 97 -5.67 -2.62 -2.49
C CYS A 97 -6.24 -3.22 -3.78
N SER A 98 -7.17 -2.53 -4.43
CA SER A 98 -7.81 -3.02 -5.66
C SER A 98 -6.94 -2.76 -6.90
N LEU A 99 -6.84 -3.73 -7.80
CA LEU A 99 -6.30 -3.55 -9.15
C LEU A 99 -7.39 -2.95 -10.04
N GLY A 100 -7.30 -1.62 -10.28
CA GLY A 100 -8.12 -0.99 -11.32
C GLY A 100 -9.64 -1.01 -11.09
N ARG A 101 -10.12 -1.29 -9.89
CA ARG A 101 -11.53 -1.08 -9.54
C ARG A 101 -11.77 0.42 -9.39
N SER A 102 -11.99 1.08 -10.52
CA SER A 102 -12.66 2.38 -10.51
C SER A 102 -14.11 2.12 -10.14
N SER A 103 -14.55 2.59 -8.98
CA SER A 103 -15.97 2.63 -8.62
C SER A 103 -16.74 3.71 -9.43
N LYS A 104 -16.07 4.38 -10.37
CA LYS A 104 -16.64 5.45 -11.20
C LYS A 104 -16.60 5.05 -12.66
N GLY A 105 -17.72 5.30 -13.36
CA GLY A 105 -17.89 5.02 -14.77
C GLY A 105 -16.88 5.74 -15.66
N PRO A 106 -16.79 5.36 -16.97
CA PRO A 106 -15.91 6.01 -17.92
C PRO A 106 -16.27 7.50 -18.05
N GLY A 107 -15.36 8.40 -17.65
CA GLY A 107 -15.50 9.84 -17.82
C GLY A 107 -15.45 10.71 -16.55
N GLU A 108 -15.44 10.14 -15.35
CA GLU A 108 -15.52 10.92 -14.09
C GLU A 108 -14.21 11.12 -13.32
N ALA A 109 -13.09 10.58 -13.74
CA ALA A 109 -11.83 10.78 -13.05
C ALA A 109 -10.64 10.91 -13.99
N ILE A 110 -10.03 12.07 -13.97
CA ILE A 110 -8.63 12.24 -14.35
C ILE A 110 -7.80 11.61 -13.24
N GLY A 111 -7.37 10.38 -13.43
CA GLY A 111 -6.60 9.60 -12.46
C GLY A 111 -7.36 8.39 -11.91
N HIS A 112 -6.87 7.19 -12.19
CA HIS A 112 -7.43 5.96 -11.62
C HIS A 112 -7.01 5.90 -10.15
N LYS A 113 -7.93 6.19 -9.23
CA LYS A 113 -7.67 6.13 -7.77
C LYS A 113 -7.04 4.77 -7.42
N GLY A 114 -5.90 4.80 -6.73
CA GLY A 114 -5.17 3.61 -6.30
C GLY A 114 -4.10 3.08 -7.27
N LEU A 115 -4.13 3.42 -8.57
CA LEU A 115 -3.09 2.98 -9.50
C LEU A 115 -1.81 3.81 -9.34
N GLY A 116 -1.93 5.13 -9.21
CA GLY A 116 -0.79 6.04 -9.05
C GLY A 116 0.04 5.73 -7.81
N PHE A 117 -0.60 5.35 -6.68
CA PHE A 117 0.12 4.94 -5.48
C PHE A 117 1.05 3.72 -5.72
N LYS A 118 0.70 2.83 -6.65
CA LYS A 118 1.53 1.65 -6.96
C LYS A 118 2.90 2.01 -7.56
N SER A 119 3.05 3.23 -8.07
CA SER A 119 4.34 3.76 -8.52
C SER A 119 5.37 3.90 -7.40
N VAL A 120 4.96 3.96 -6.13
CA VAL A 120 5.89 3.97 -4.99
C VAL A 120 6.69 2.67 -4.86
N GLY A 121 6.21 1.58 -5.46
CA GLY A 121 6.96 0.33 -5.59
C GLY A 121 8.26 0.45 -6.38
N GLU A 122 8.49 1.57 -7.09
CA GLU A 122 9.77 1.88 -7.73
C GLU A 122 10.88 2.17 -6.70
N ILE A 123 10.52 2.74 -5.56
CA ILE A 123 11.48 3.20 -4.55
C ILE A 123 11.44 2.37 -3.26
N THR A 124 10.43 1.53 -3.06
CA THR A 124 10.35 0.69 -1.87
C THR A 124 9.46 -0.53 -2.08
N ASP A 125 9.86 -1.67 -1.48
CA ASP A 125 9.05 -2.88 -1.38
C ASP A 125 8.18 -2.91 -0.10
N HIS A 126 8.31 -1.87 0.76
CA HIS A 126 7.66 -1.80 2.06
C HIS A 126 7.05 -0.41 2.32
N PRO A 127 6.07 0.06 1.50
CA PRO A 127 5.41 1.32 1.77
C PRO A 127 4.51 1.18 3.01
N GLN A 128 4.62 2.19 3.90
CA GLN A 128 3.78 2.31 5.09
C GLN A 128 2.88 3.54 4.97
N ILE A 129 1.64 3.39 5.39
CA ILE A 129 0.66 4.46 5.43
C ILE A 129 0.14 4.57 6.86
N THR A 130 0.17 5.80 7.40
CA THR A 130 -0.38 6.10 8.71
C THR A 130 -1.35 7.26 8.58
N SER A 131 -2.58 7.08 9.02
CA SER A 131 -3.58 8.12 9.06
C SER A 131 -4.43 8.04 10.33
N ALA A 132 -5.33 9.01 10.52
CA ALA A 132 -6.24 9.02 11.68
C ALA A 132 -7.17 7.80 11.70
N TRP A 133 -7.52 7.24 10.54
CA TRP A 133 -8.55 6.19 10.41
C TRP A 133 -7.94 4.80 10.20
N ALA A 134 -6.86 4.69 9.45
CA ALA A 134 -6.21 3.42 9.17
C ALA A 134 -4.69 3.57 9.12
N SER A 135 -3.99 2.58 9.66
CA SER A 135 -2.54 2.46 9.54
C SER A 135 -2.21 1.07 9.02
N PHE A 136 -1.53 1.02 7.88
CA PHE A 136 -1.24 -0.24 7.21
C PHE A 136 0.04 -0.14 6.38
N GLN A 137 0.55 -1.28 5.99
CA GLN A 137 1.75 -1.41 5.18
C GLN A 137 1.59 -2.52 4.15
N PHE A 138 2.43 -2.48 3.12
CA PHE A 138 2.61 -3.59 2.20
C PHE A 138 4.02 -4.15 2.35
N SER A 139 4.16 -5.46 2.15
CA SER A 139 5.45 -6.14 2.27
C SER A 139 5.49 -7.35 1.34
N SER A 140 6.37 -7.31 0.36
CA SER A 140 6.58 -8.44 -0.56
C SER A 140 7.04 -9.71 0.16
N ILE A 141 7.86 -9.54 1.21
CA ILE A 141 8.35 -10.65 2.03
C ILE A 141 7.19 -11.30 2.79
N ARG A 142 6.36 -10.52 3.51
CA ARG A 142 5.23 -11.05 4.28
C ARG A 142 4.19 -11.73 3.39
N VAL A 143 3.90 -11.15 2.21
CA VAL A 143 2.99 -11.78 1.24
C VAL A 143 3.54 -13.14 0.81
N ARG A 144 4.84 -13.22 0.48
CA ARG A 144 5.47 -14.48 0.08
C ARG A 144 5.41 -15.52 1.20
N GLU A 145 5.68 -15.13 2.44
CA GLU A 145 5.60 -16.00 3.62
C GLU A 145 4.18 -16.53 3.85
N GLU A 146 3.16 -15.66 3.85
CA GLU A 146 1.76 -16.09 4.04
C GLU A 146 1.26 -16.98 2.92
N VAL A 147 1.55 -16.64 1.66
CA VAL A 147 1.14 -17.44 0.50
C VAL A 147 1.86 -18.79 0.49
N SER A 148 3.17 -18.83 0.79
CA SER A 148 3.91 -20.09 0.83
C SER A 148 3.47 -21.01 1.99
N THR A 149 2.99 -20.45 3.08
CA THR A 149 2.40 -21.23 4.18
C THR A 149 1.11 -21.94 3.73
N ILE A 150 0.35 -21.35 2.82
CA ILE A 150 -0.93 -21.90 2.33
C ILE A 150 -0.72 -22.83 1.14
N LEU A 151 0.07 -22.41 0.15
CA LEU A 151 0.19 -23.10 -1.14
C LEU A 151 1.47 -23.94 -1.28
N GLY A 152 2.37 -23.89 -0.31
CA GLY A 152 3.70 -24.49 -0.40
C GLY A 152 4.74 -23.56 -1.02
N PRO A 153 5.97 -24.05 -1.25
CA PRO A 153 7.09 -23.25 -1.73
C PRO A 153 6.76 -22.55 -3.05
N LEU A 154 7.06 -21.25 -3.09
CA LEU A 154 6.85 -20.42 -4.27
C LEU A 154 8.13 -20.39 -5.13
N PRO A 155 8.02 -20.53 -6.46
CA PRO A 155 9.16 -20.36 -7.35
C PRO A 155 9.79 -18.98 -7.20
N ASP A 156 11.12 -18.91 -7.35
CA ASP A 156 11.86 -17.66 -7.35
C ASP A 156 11.49 -16.79 -8.55
N GLY A 157 11.57 -15.47 -8.34
CA GLY A 157 11.34 -14.47 -9.39
C GLY A 157 9.86 -14.23 -9.73
N GLN A 158 8.94 -15.02 -9.20
CA GLN A 158 7.51 -14.83 -9.46
C GLN A 158 6.99 -13.56 -8.76
N LYS A 159 6.24 -12.75 -9.49
CA LYS A 159 5.58 -11.56 -8.98
C LYS A 159 4.29 -11.92 -8.25
N LEU A 160 4.11 -11.37 -7.07
CA LEU A 160 2.88 -11.51 -6.29
C LEU A 160 2.14 -10.16 -6.25
N PRO A 161 0.81 -10.18 -6.11
CA PRO A 161 0.00 -8.97 -6.06
C PRO A 161 0.10 -8.31 -4.66
N VAL A 162 1.27 -7.76 -4.33
CA VAL A 162 1.63 -7.25 -2.99
C VAL A 162 0.60 -6.25 -2.46
N TYR A 163 0.10 -5.34 -3.30
CA TYR A 163 -0.88 -4.34 -2.90
C TYR A 163 -2.29 -4.90 -2.63
N ALA A 164 -2.55 -6.17 -2.94
CA ALA A 164 -3.80 -6.82 -2.55
C ALA A 164 -3.81 -7.31 -1.09
N PHE A 165 -2.62 -7.36 -0.45
CA PHE A 165 -2.43 -7.89 0.90
C PHE A 165 -1.93 -6.81 1.85
N PRO A 166 -2.81 -5.93 2.36
CA PRO A 166 -2.42 -4.95 3.37
C PRO A 166 -2.18 -5.63 4.72
N PHE A 167 -1.13 -5.21 5.41
CA PHE A 167 -0.82 -5.64 6.77
C PHE A 167 -1.03 -4.49 7.75
N PRO A 168 -1.54 -4.73 8.97
CA PRO A 168 -1.54 -3.70 9.98
C PRO A 168 -0.11 -3.27 10.28
N VAL A 169 0.07 -1.99 10.57
CA VAL A 169 1.35 -1.47 11.09
C VAL A 169 1.39 -1.76 12.58
N GLU A 170 2.41 -2.48 13.02
CA GLU A 170 2.63 -2.82 14.42
C GLU A 170 3.43 -1.73 15.15
N GLN A 171 3.38 -1.76 16.47
CA GLN A 171 4.11 -0.78 17.29
C GLN A 171 5.63 -0.87 17.10
N SER A 172 6.14 -2.04 16.82
CA SER A 172 7.55 -2.31 16.52
C SER A 172 8.04 -1.67 15.22
N ASP A 173 7.13 -1.42 14.28
CA ASP A 173 7.43 -0.81 12.97
C ASP A 173 7.72 0.70 13.10
N PHE A 174 7.29 1.31 14.19
CA PHE A 174 7.65 2.68 14.56
C PHE A 174 8.62 2.61 15.75
N GLY A 175 9.81 3.12 15.63
CA GLY A 175 10.70 3.28 16.79
C GLY A 175 10.01 4.00 17.97
N PRO A 176 10.66 4.17 19.13
CA PRO A 176 10.04 4.61 20.39
C PRO A 176 9.39 6.01 20.36
N ASP A 177 9.54 6.77 19.29
CA ASP A 177 9.06 8.15 19.18
C ASP A 177 7.73 8.24 18.41
N ARG A 178 6.64 7.98 19.14
CA ARG A 178 5.27 7.85 18.66
C ARG A 178 4.44 9.11 18.84
N ARG A 179 4.93 10.25 18.51
CA ARG A 179 4.05 11.42 18.44
C ARG A 179 3.77 11.81 16.98
N ALA A 180 3.25 10.88 16.18
CA ALA A 180 2.54 11.25 14.98
C ALA A 180 1.30 12.01 15.41
N GLY A 181 1.27 13.32 15.16
CA GLY A 181 0.17 14.20 15.51
C GLY A 181 -1.14 13.67 14.90
N ARG A 182 -2.22 13.76 15.65
CA ARG A 182 -3.57 13.46 15.19
C ARG A 182 -3.87 14.32 13.97
N GLY A 183 -4.19 13.69 12.85
CA GLY A 183 -4.69 14.37 11.66
C GLY A 183 -3.70 14.54 10.52
N VAL A 184 -2.52 13.91 10.54
CA VAL A 184 -1.60 13.92 9.41
C VAL A 184 -1.52 12.52 8.82
N ALA A 185 -1.90 12.36 7.55
CA ALA A 185 -1.58 11.16 6.79
C ALA A 185 -0.08 11.20 6.47
N CYS A 186 0.67 10.22 7.00
CA CYS A 186 2.10 10.10 6.75
C CYS A 186 2.33 8.83 5.91
N GLN A 187 2.87 8.99 4.73
CA GLN A 187 3.31 7.88 3.90
C GLN A 187 4.82 7.74 4.10
N ARG A 188 5.22 6.64 4.74
CA ARG A 188 6.63 6.34 4.98
C ARG A 188 7.10 5.28 3.98
N LEU A 189 8.10 5.62 3.20
CA LEU A 189 8.67 4.77 2.17
C LEU A 189 10.11 4.44 2.58
N HIS A 190 10.34 3.21 3.02
CA HIS A 190 11.66 2.75 3.45
C HIS A 190 12.51 2.28 2.28
N HIS A 191 13.77 2.70 2.26
CA HIS A 191 14.80 2.16 1.38
C HIS A 191 15.83 1.45 2.26
N GLY A 192 15.83 0.13 2.26
CA GLY A 192 16.73 -0.84 2.89
C GLY A 192 17.56 -0.34 4.08
N ASP A 193 17.14 -0.62 5.24
CA ASP A 193 17.75 -0.61 6.58
C ASP A 193 17.01 0.27 7.60
N SER A 194 16.52 -0.36 8.67
CA SER A 194 15.48 0.20 9.54
C SER A 194 15.96 1.11 10.68
N SER A 195 17.24 1.48 10.76
CA SER A 195 17.79 2.15 11.94
C SER A 195 17.77 3.68 11.97
N ALA A 196 17.46 4.38 10.86
CA ALA A 196 17.63 5.83 10.74
C ALA A 196 16.35 6.70 10.85
N VAL A 197 15.18 6.13 11.05
CA VAL A 197 13.88 6.81 10.83
C VAL A 197 13.34 7.60 12.03
N GLN A 198 14.10 7.74 13.12
CA GLN A 198 13.55 8.23 14.39
C GLN A 198 13.31 9.75 14.52
N ARG A 199 13.67 10.60 13.56
CA ARG A 199 13.67 12.09 13.77
C ARG A 199 12.76 12.91 12.86
N GLY A 200 12.02 12.33 11.92
CA GLY A 200 11.33 13.08 10.86
C GLY A 200 9.87 13.48 11.09
N CYS A 201 9.18 12.98 12.09
CA CYS A 201 7.75 13.27 12.33
C CYS A 201 7.49 14.27 13.48
N GLN A 202 8.45 15.13 13.86
CA GLN A 202 8.32 16.11 14.95
C GLN A 202 8.18 17.57 14.46
N ALA A 203 7.82 17.82 13.22
CA ALA A 203 7.59 19.18 12.74
C ALA A 203 6.10 19.46 12.51
#